data_a0087380b1f89d638e83d4faf18c7099
#
_entry.id   a0087380b1f89d638e83d4faf18c7099
#
_cell.length_a   1.000
_cell.length_b   1.000
_cell.length_c   1.000
_cell.angle_alpha   90.00
_cell.angle_beta   90.00
_cell.angle_gamma   90.00
#
_symmetry.space_group_name_H-M   'P 1'
#
loop_
_entity.id
_entity.type
_entity.pdbx_description
1 polymer ?
#
loop_
_entity_poly.entity_id
_entity_poly.type
_entity_poly.pdbx_seq_one_letter_code
_entity_poly.pdbx_strand_id
1 'polypeptide(L)'
;MLIKRRFLNTKVKIVTAVMAVGIVVGGALFTLPMDNAKGAGSPYPPTDSENWNPEPVWRDEFDGNSLDGTKWTALNGGWGDEGQQVRNCYTRSDENINVSGGSLNLIGLYKPGATCTGGNTKTGNFTSGFVQTKNKAYFKYGYIEARIKMPKNKSTWPGFWMSPNNSPYGPGWPDWGEIDIVETKGSNHQFAASDAHWRDKNTPTGQTGSHRNRQGVIPPSKFGTGNDTTEWHTYGVKWTEGKLEYFIDGEWHHTITEFKNSNSTGSPNGPFDQNFFLRLNLAIGGNYIDSPWDDPINSVGAANGEGFPATMSVDYVRVYEMRKPKEVEVKDTQLRKLLNDRLSTVFSTNRKDDQKITDVELERLTDLNLSYSNIYDLTGIEAAKNLQNLLLNNNYISDLSPLSGLTSLKILSLRNNCFADISPLAGLTSLTSLRLENQRVSVKPNDKSFASPLKDLAGNTVSVTNSAEVVNDTATPGNIQLLSLPASGASPILNAPWTRSVTLGTVSATFSGTLAIDTSAIPRGVQPQPQPQPQPQPQPQPQPQPQPQPQPQPGNPSAAAHNPANKPQDAVSGLLANTGFNAFLGVIATLALVAAGLFILR
;
A
#
# COMPACT_ATOMS: atom_id res chain seq x y z
N MET A 1 -5.75 -42.07 53.28
CA MET A 1 -6.24 -42.78 52.08
C MET A 1 -6.26 -41.77 50.94
N LEU A 2 -5.13 -41.70 50.17
CA LEU A 2 -4.88 -40.72 49.12
C LEU A 2 -5.20 -41.35 47.78
N ILE A 3 -6.08 -40.74 47.01
CA ILE A 3 -6.35 -41.11 45.61
C ILE A 3 -5.64 -40.09 44.74
N LYS A 4 -4.56 -40.54 44.05
CA LYS A 4 -3.85 -39.82 42.98
C LYS A 4 -4.68 -39.89 41.72
N ARG A 5 -5.11 -38.76 41.15
CA ARG A 5 -5.61 -38.65 39.79
C ARG A 5 -4.43 -38.42 38.82
N ARG A 6 -4.22 -39.35 37.92
CA ARG A 6 -3.33 -39.23 36.74
C ARG A 6 -4.09 -38.45 35.63
N PHE A 7 -3.51 -37.36 35.15
CA PHE A 7 -3.93 -36.72 33.89
C PHE A 7 -3.14 -37.38 32.73
N LEU A 8 -3.88 -37.96 31.81
CA LEU A 8 -3.37 -38.41 30.52
C LEU A 8 -3.30 -37.25 29.57
N ASN A 9 -2.10 -36.89 29.10
CA ASN A 9 -1.91 -35.96 28.00
C ASN A 9 -2.05 -36.72 26.66
N THR A 10 -3.13 -36.50 25.96
CA THR A 10 -3.31 -37.01 24.58
C THR A 10 -2.89 -35.89 23.62
N LYS A 11 -1.74 -36.05 22.99
CA LYS A 11 -1.32 -35.20 21.86
C LYS A 11 -2.10 -35.62 20.62
N VAL A 12 -3.00 -34.77 20.13
CA VAL A 12 -3.63 -34.93 18.83
C VAL A 12 -2.64 -34.44 17.77
N LYS A 13 -2.15 -35.33 16.94
CA LYS A 13 -1.43 -35.00 15.70
C LYS A 13 -2.48 -34.73 14.62
N ILE A 14 -2.55 -33.48 14.16
CA ILE A 14 -3.30 -33.12 12.95
C ILE A 14 -2.41 -33.45 11.75
N VAL A 15 -2.79 -34.46 11.01
CA VAL A 15 -2.20 -34.78 9.71
C VAL A 15 -3.02 -34.03 8.67
N THR A 16 -2.43 -33.05 8.03
CA THR A 16 -3.05 -32.34 6.89
C THR A 16 -2.84 -33.19 5.64
N ALA A 17 -3.87 -33.89 5.20
CA ALA A 17 -3.88 -34.56 3.91
C ALA A 17 -4.25 -33.57 2.81
N VAL A 18 -3.33 -33.27 1.91
CA VAL A 18 -3.60 -32.55 0.65
C VAL A 18 -4.15 -33.57 -0.35
N MET A 19 -5.46 -33.49 -0.64
CA MET A 19 -6.06 -34.21 -1.77
C MET A 19 -5.76 -33.45 -3.07
N ALA A 20 -4.97 -34.05 -3.93
CA ALA A 20 -4.86 -33.64 -5.32
C ALA A 20 -6.04 -34.25 -6.10
N VAL A 21 -6.92 -33.40 -6.65
CA VAL A 21 -7.95 -33.82 -7.61
C VAL A 21 -7.32 -33.82 -9.00
N GLY A 22 -7.05 -34.99 -9.53
CA GLY A 22 -6.59 -35.18 -10.90
C GLY A 22 -7.79 -35.19 -11.86
N ILE A 23 -7.80 -34.28 -12.82
CA ILE A 23 -8.65 -34.36 -14.01
C ILE A 23 -7.86 -35.09 -15.09
N VAL A 24 -8.30 -36.28 -15.46
CA VAL A 24 -7.78 -37.05 -16.58
C VAL A 24 -8.46 -36.58 -17.86
N VAL A 25 -7.73 -35.87 -18.72
CA VAL A 25 -8.07 -35.73 -20.14
C VAL A 25 -6.90 -36.33 -20.93
N GLY A 26 -7.23 -37.28 -21.79
CA GLY A 26 -6.30 -38.17 -22.45
C GLY A 26 -5.22 -37.50 -23.28
N GLY A 27 -4.02 -38.10 -23.23
CA GLY A 27 -2.99 -37.98 -24.24
C GLY A 27 -1.76 -37.16 -23.83
N ALA A 28 -0.65 -37.89 -23.62
CA ALA A 28 0.74 -37.44 -23.42
C ALA A 28 1.04 -36.82 -22.03
N LEU A 29 1.63 -37.65 -21.16
CA LEU A 29 2.45 -37.21 -20.03
C LEU A 29 3.67 -36.46 -20.57
N PHE A 30 3.59 -35.14 -20.65
CA PHE A 30 4.77 -34.30 -20.55
C PHE A 30 5.07 -34.16 -19.05
N THR A 31 5.99 -34.94 -18.56
CA THR A 31 6.69 -34.59 -17.33
C THR A 31 7.54 -33.39 -17.65
N LEU A 32 6.99 -32.21 -17.40
CA LEU A 32 7.84 -31.03 -17.21
C LEU A 32 8.76 -31.37 -16.03
N PRO A 33 10.08 -31.19 -16.14
CA PRO A 33 10.93 -31.25 -14.97
C PRO A 33 10.33 -30.28 -13.96
N MET A 34 10.03 -30.74 -12.74
CA MET A 34 9.83 -29.84 -11.61
C MET A 34 11.18 -29.16 -11.43
N ASP A 35 11.36 -28.01 -12.04
CA ASP A 35 12.33 -27.05 -11.59
C ASP A 35 12.08 -26.91 -10.09
N ASN A 36 13.14 -27.16 -9.31
CA ASN A 36 13.16 -26.92 -7.88
C ASN A 36 12.53 -25.57 -7.65
N ALA A 37 11.32 -25.57 -7.12
CA ALA A 37 10.63 -24.34 -6.81
C ALA A 37 11.62 -23.51 -6.00
N LYS A 38 12.12 -22.40 -6.59
CA LYS A 38 12.86 -21.39 -5.84
C LYS A 38 12.00 -21.15 -4.62
N GLY A 39 12.44 -21.60 -3.44
CA GLY A 39 11.66 -21.42 -2.23
C GLY A 39 11.31 -19.97 -2.18
N ALA A 40 10.03 -19.65 -2.30
CA ALA A 40 9.56 -18.29 -2.21
C ALA A 40 9.96 -17.80 -0.82
N GLY A 41 11.12 -17.13 -0.73
CA GLY A 41 11.42 -16.26 0.40
C GLY A 41 10.21 -15.37 0.55
N SER A 42 9.81 -15.06 1.75
CA SER A 42 8.69 -14.15 1.99
C SER A 42 8.81 -12.97 1.02
N PRO A 43 7.81 -12.67 0.16
CA PRO A 43 7.94 -11.61 -0.82
C PRO A 43 8.01 -10.20 -0.21
N TYR A 44 8.03 -10.10 1.12
CA TYR A 44 7.97 -8.83 1.84
C TYR A 44 8.94 -8.79 3.01
N PRO A 45 9.42 -7.58 3.37
CA PRO A 45 10.13 -7.38 4.62
C PRO A 45 9.33 -7.95 5.77
N PRO A 46 9.95 -8.71 6.67
CA PRO A 46 9.23 -9.38 7.74
C PRO A 46 8.62 -8.36 8.70
N THR A 47 7.45 -8.66 9.20
CA THR A 47 6.73 -8.04 10.32
C THR A 47 6.09 -6.67 10.11
N ASP A 48 6.57 -5.84 9.16
CA ASP A 48 6.06 -4.48 8.91
C ASP A 48 5.72 -4.28 7.42
N SER A 49 5.24 -5.33 6.75
CA SER A 49 4.99 -5.33 5.30
C SER A 49 4.10 -4.17 4.82
N GLU A 50 3.23 -3.68 5.70
CA GLU A 50 2.36 -2.52 5.43
C GLU A 50 3.11 -1.20 5.28
N ASN A 51 4.31 -1.11 5.84
CA ASN A 51 5.12 0.11 5.82
C ASN A 51 6.08 0.15 4.61
N TRP A 52 6.09 -0.88 3.77
CA TRP A 52 6.98 -1.01 2.63
C TRP A 52 6.22 -0.95 1.31
N ASN A 53 6.86 -0.43 0.28
CA ASN A 53 6.36 -0.61 -1.07
C ASN A 53 6.40 -2.12 -1.38
N PRO A 54 5.32 -2.70 -1.94
CA PRO A 54 5.28 -4.14 -2.22
C PRO A 54 6.29 -4.57 -3.28
N GLU A 55 6.62 -3.65 -4.21
CA GLU A 55 7.65 -3.88 -5.22
C GLU A 55 8.97 -3.26 -4.77
N PRO A 56 10.12 -3.95 -4.95
CA PRO A 56 11.41 -3.38 -4.67
C PRO A 56 11.70 -2.21 -5.62
N VAL A 57 12.25 -1.13 -5.08
CA VAL A 57 12.68 0.04 -5.87
C VAL A 57 13.94 -0.24 -6.68
N TRP A 58 14.70 -1.24 -6.27
CA TRP A 58 15.85 -1.76 -6.99
C TRP A 58 15.97 -3.26 -6.72
N ARG A 59 16.31 -4.02 -7.76
CA ARG A 59 16.51 -5.46 -7.66
C ARG A 59 17.42 -6.00 -8.74
N ASP A 60 18.03 -7.15 -8.44
CA ASP A 60 18.61 -8.05 -9.40
C ASP A 60 18.26 -9.49 -9.02
N GLU A 61 17.56 -10.17 -9.91
CA GLU A 61 17.12 -11.57 -9.75
C GLU A 61 18.11 -12.54 -10.38
N PHE A 62 19.14 -12.02 -11.00
CA PHE A 62 20.19 -12.79 -11.70
C PHE A 62 19.66 -13.82 -12.70
N ASP A 63 18.51 -13.51 -13.35
CA ASP A 63 17.86 -14.38 -14.33
C ASP A 63 18.59 -14.44 -15.69
N GLY A 64 19.60 -13.58 -15.87
CA GLY A 64 20.43 -13.52 -17.08
C GLY A 64 21.49 -14.62 -17.17
N ASN A 65 22.39 -14.44 -18.12
CA ASN A 65 23.56 -15.33 -18.33
C ASN A 65 24.89 -14.59 -18.14
N SER A 66 24.86 -13.36 -17.69
CA SER A 66 26.03 -12.53 -17.40
C SER A 66 25.70 -11.47 -16.35
N LEU A 67 26.72 -10.97 -15.65
CA LEU A 67 26.56 -9.88 -14.69
C LEU A 67 26.03 -8.61 -15.38
N ASP A 68 24.94 -8.05 -14.88
CA ASP A 68 24.40 -6.79 -15.41
C ASP A 68 25.35 -5.62 -15.11
N GLY A 69 26.10 -5.22 -16.12
CA GLY A 69 27.05 -4.11 -16.05
C GLY A 69 26.42 -2.75 -15.78
N THR A 70 25.10 -2.59 -15.87
CA THR A 70 24.38 -1.36 -15.50
C THR A 70 24.14 -1.27 -13.99
N LYS A 71 24.06 -2.42 -13.33
CA LYS A 71 23.82 -2.54 -11.88
C LYS A 71 25.11 -2.76 -11.08
N TRP A 72 26.01 -3.58 -11.61
CA TRP A 72 27.18 -4.05 -10.89
C TRP A 72 28.50 -3.66 -11.57
N THR A 73 29.50 -3.49 -10.75
CA THR A 73 30.90 -3.39 -11.16
C THR A 73 31.68 -4.51 -10.49
N ALA A 74 32.28 -5.40 -11.30
CA ALA A 74 33.23 -6.38 -10.82
C ALA A 74 34.57 -5.70 -10.49
N LEU A 75 35.14 -6.01 -9.34
CA LEU A 75 36.46 -5.52 -8.97
C LEU A 75 37.57 -6.36 -9.60
N ASN A 76 38.70 -5.72 -9.84
CA ASN A 76 39.91 -6.35 -10.32
C ASN A 76 41.10 -5.81 -9.51
N GLY A 77 41.85 -6.72 -8.92
CA GLY A 77 43.01 -6.36 -8.13
C GLY A 77 42.99 -6.92 -6.71
N GLY A 78 44.13 -6.84 -6.03
CA GLY A 78 44.22 -7.19 -4.62
C GLY A 78 43.39 -6.22 -3.80
N TRP A 79 42.57 -6.71 -2.89
CA TRP A 79 42.05 -5.88 -1.82
C TRP A 79 43.22 -5.39 -0.99
N GLY A 80 43.42 -4.07 -0.96
CA GLY A 80 44.55 -3.45 -0.29
C GLY A 80 44.52 -3.47 1.23
N ASP A 81 43.76 -4.34 1.84
CA ASP A 81 43.69 -4.46 3.28
C ASP A 81 44.80 -5.41 3.79
N GLU A 82 46.02 -4.86 3.84
CA GLU A 82 47.16 -5.58 4.39
C GLU A 82 46.95 -5.98 5.85
N GLY A 83 46.04 -5.26 6.56
CA GLY A 83 45.68 -5.54 7.94
C GLY A 83 44.80 -6.79 8.11
N GLN A 84 43.97 -7.14 7.11
CA GLN A 84 43.04 -8.26 7.18
C GLN A 84 43.60 -9.59 6.67
N GLN A 85 44.81 -9.59 6.09
CA GLN A 85 45.53 -10.81 5.61
C GLN A 85 44.72 -11.67 4.62
N VAL A 86 43.87 -11.07 3.81
CA VAL A 86 43.17 -11.74 2.72
C VAL A 86 44.18 -12.26 1.69
N ARG A 87 44.00 -13.49 1.21
CA ARG A 87 44.97 -14.24 0.39
C ARG A 87 44.62 -14.31 -1.10
N ASN A 88 43.46 -13.81 -1.53
CA ASN A 88 43.05 -13.88 -2.93
C ASN A 88 43.22 -12.58 -3.69
N CYS A 89 43.40 -12.72 -5.00
CA CYS A 89 43.12 -11.69 -5.98
C CYS A 89 41.66 -11.69 -6.37
N TYR A 90 41.00 -10.52 -6.35
CA TYR A 90 39.72 -10.37 -7.01
C TYR A 90 39.94 -10.18 -8.50
N THR A 91 39.17 -10.91 -9.33
CA THR A 91 39.25 -10.81 -10.79
C THR A 91 37.88 -10.59 -11.41
N ARG A 92 37.88 -10.03 -12.64
CA ARG A 92 36.65 -9.87 -13.45
C ARG A 92 36.40 -11.06 -14.36
N SER A 93 37.14 -12.14 -14.17
CA SER A 93 37.03 -13.33 -14.99
C SER A 93 35.71 -14.05 -14.73
N ASP A 94 35.07 -14.58 -15.79
CA ASP A 94 33.89 -15.43 -15.70
C ASP A 94 34.14 -16.70 -14.88
N GLU A 95 35.40 -17.09 -14.69
CA GLU A 95 35.78 -18.18 -13.78
C GLU A 95 35.53 -17.83 -12.32
N ASN A 96 35.60 -16.53 -11.94
CA ASN A 96 35.40 -16.07 -10.58
C ASN A 96 34.06 -15.35 -10.37
N ILE A 97 33.42 -14.85 -11.43
CA ILE A 97 32.13 -14.16 -11.36
C ILE A 97 31.31 -14.58 -12.57
N ASN A 98 30.26 -15.35 -12.37
CA ASN A 98 29.32 -15.67 -13.44
C ASN A 98 27.87 -15.63 -12.94
N VAL A 99 26.95 -15.47 -13.87
CA VAL A 99 25.51 -15.61 -13.65
C VAL A 99 25.05 -16.83 -14.40
N SER A 100 24.59 -17.82 -13.67
CA SER A 100 24.12 -19.10 -14.23
C SER A 100 23.18 -19.80 -13.28
N GLY A 101 22.25 -20.59 -13.83
CA GLY A 101 21.26 -21.28 -13.01
C GLY A 101 20.34 -20.34 -12.20
N GLY A 102 20.13 -19.09 -12.67
CA GLY A 102 19.34 -18.08 -11.99
C GLY A 102 20.03 -17.53 -10.74
N SER A 103 21.35 -17.49 -10.68
CA SER A 103 22.10 -16.97 -9.53
C SER A 103 23.40 -16.31 -9.97
N LEU A 104 23.82 -15.29 -9.25
CA LEU A 104 25.19 -14.78 -9.28
C LEU A 104 26.07 -15.75 -8.47
N ASN A 105 27.15 -16.22 -9.07
CA ASN A 105 28.13 -17.07 -8.43
C ASN A 105 29.46 -16.33 -8.28
N LEU A 106 29.90 -16.13 -7.05
CA LEU A 106 31.24 -15.68 -6.71
C LEU A 106 32.08 -16.89 -6.36
N ILE A 107 33.12 -17.16 -7.16
CA ILE A 107 33.85 -18.41 -7.13
C ILE A 107 35.29 -18.17 -6.72
N GLY A 108 35.67 -18.74 -5.60
CA GLY A 108 37.06 -18.83 -5.16
C GLY A 108 37.76 -20.02 -5.85
N LEU A 109 38.95 -19.76 -6.41
CA LEU A 109 39.76 -20.76 -7.10
C LEU A 109 41.16 -20.81 -6.53
N TYR A 110 41.74 -22.03 -6.46
CA TYR A 110 43.16 -22.23 -6.24
C TYR A 110 43.90 -22.09 -7.58
N LYS A 111 44.71 -21.05 -7.74
CA LYS A 111 45.50 -20.73 -8.94
C LYS A 111 46.92 -20.33 -8.53
N PRO A 112 47.82 -21.29 -8.30
CA PRO A 112 49.19 -20.98 -7.89
C PRO A 112 49.89 -19.99 -8.83
N GLY A 113 50.50 -18.96 -8.24
CA GLY A 113 51.20 -17.94 -9.01
C GLY A 113 50.31 -16.90 -9.65
N ALA A 114 49.01 -16.84 -9.29
CA ALA A 114 48.10 -15.80 -9.78
C ALA A 114 48.62 -14.39 -9.40
N THR A 115 48.69 -13.49 -10.34
CA THR A 115 49.16 -12.12 -10.14
C THR A 115 47.98 -11.18 -10.11
N CYS A 116 47.83 -10.42 -9.01
CA CYS A 116 46.86 -9.34 -8.92
C CYS A 116 47.30 -8.15 -9.75
N THR A 117 46.47 -7.70 -10.65
CA THR A 117 46.66 -6.49 -11.44
C THR A 117 45.76 -5.38 -10.91
N GLY A 118 46.28 -4.22 -10.62
CA GLY A 118 45.58 -3.07 -10.06
C GLY A 118 45.90 -2.81 -8.59
N GLY A 119 46.30 -1.60 -8.25
CA GLY A 119 46.79 -1.24 -6.92
C GLY A 119 48.17 -1.83 -6.64
N ASN A 120 48.35 -2.41 -5.48
CA ASN A 120 49.59 -3.14 -5.15
C ASN A 120 49.57 -4.51 -5.84
N THR A 121 50.50 -4.73 -6.77
CA THR A 121 50.68 -6.02 -7.43
C THR A 121 51.12 -7.05 -6.41
N LYS A 122 50.31 -8.02 -6.13
CA LYS A 122 50.63 -9.17 -5.26
C LYS A 122 50.53 -10.45 -6.07
N THR A 123 51.43 -11.38 -5.84
CA THR A 123 51.35 -12.75 -6.32
C THR A 123 50.79 -13.60 -5.20
N GLY A 124 49.77 -14.40 -5.52
CA GLY A 124 49.13 -15.31 -4.56
C GLY A 124 48.72 -16.60 -5.21
N ASN A 125 48.08 -17.45 -4.46
CA ASN A 125 47.65 -18.76 -4.94
C ASN A 125 46.12 -18.87 -5.14
N PHE A 126 45.43 -17.77 -4.94
CA PHE A 126 43.95 -17.80 -5.03
C PHE A 126 43.42 -16.61 -5.83
N THR A 127 42.35 -16.85 -6.59
CA THR A 127 41.53 -15.83 -7.21
C THR A 127 40.10 -15.93 -6.70
N SER A 128 39.35 -14.84 -6.71
CA SER A 128 37.96 -14.83 -6.26
C SER A 128 37.14 -13.70 -6.90
N GLY A 129 35.83 -13.71 -6.65
CA GLY A 129 34.87 -12.72 -7.14
C GLY A 129 34.51 -11.67 -6.11
N PHE A 130 34.32 -10.41 -6.61
CA PHE A 130 33.79 -9.28 -5.85
C PHE A 130 33.00 -8.36 -6.78
N VAL A 131 31.74 -8.07 -6.42
CA VAL A 131 30.89 -7.14 -7.17
C VAL A 131 30.33 -6.07 -6.25
N GLN A 132 30.10 -4.87 -6.80
CA GLN A 132 29.54 -3.75 -6.06
C GLN A 132 28.68 -2.85 -6.93
N THR A 133 27.73 -2.12 -6.31
CA THR A 133 26.88 -1.14 -7.01
C THR A 133 27.48 0.27 -7.03
N LYS A 134 28.74 0.46 -6.62
CA LYS A 134 29.42 1.77 -6.59
C LYS A 134 29.32 2.48 -7.94
N ASN A 135 28.95 3.76 -7.92
CA ASN A 135 28.72 4.62 -9.10
C ASN A 135 27.55 4.17 -10.02
N LYS A 136 26.70 3.27 -9.53
CA LYS A 136 25.52 2.77 -10.26
C LYS A 136 24.24 2.89 -9.45
N ALA A 137 24.26 2.40 -8.20
CA ALA A 137 23.13 2.51 -7.29
C ALA A 137 23.61 2.79 -5.85
N TYR A 138 22.89 3.69 -5.20
CA TYR A 138 23.11 4.09 -3.81
C TYR A 138 21.77 4.11 -3.09
N PHE A 139 21.82 3.73 -1.82
CA PHE A 139 20.63 3.64 -0.98
C PHE A 139 20.86 4.37 0.33
N LYS A 140 19.82 5.02 0.84
CA LYS A 140 19.78 5.59 2.18
C LYS A 140 18.46 5.21 2.80
N TYR A 141 18.52 4.41 3.85
CA TYR A 141 17.36 3.79 4.48
C TYR A 141 16.67 2.76 3.55
N GLY A 142 15.75 2.02 4.09
CA GLY A 142 15.07 0.96 3.36
C GLY A 142 15.22 -0.41 4.01
N TYR A 143 14.62 -1.40 3.38
CA TYR A 143 14.89 -2.80 3.67
C TYR A 143 15.69 -3.40 2.53
N ILE A 144 16.87 -3.88 2.84
CA ILE A 144 17.83 -4.43 1.88
C ILE A 144 17.99 -5.91 2.22
N GLU A 145 17.79 -6.78 1.25
CA GLU A 145 17.96 -8.22 1.44
C GLU A 145 18.62 -8.90 0.25
N ALA A 146 19.26 -10.02 0.53
CA ALA A 146 19.73 -10.96 -0.47
C ALA A 146 19.47 -12.40 -0.01
N ARG A 147 19.14 -13.27 -0.96
CA ARG A 147 19.07 -14.71 -0.71
C ARG A 147 20.36 -15.36 -1.15
N ILE A 148 21.08 -15.95 -0.19
CA ILE A 148 22.46 -16.38 -0.36
C ILE A 148 22.64 -17.81 0.15
N LYS A 149 23.46 -18.57 -0.58
CA LYS A 149 24.00 -19.86 -0.17
C LYS A 149 25.51 -19.71 -0.02
N MET A 150 26.02 -19.91 1.19
CA MET A 150 27.43 -19.72 1.50
C MET A 150 28.27 -20.95 1.11
N PRO A 151 29.59 -20.76 0.84
CA PRO A 151 30.47 -21.84 0.48
C PRO A 151 30.77 -22.80 1.65
N LYS A 152 31.05 -24.06 1.34
CA LYS A 152 31.42 -25.08 2.34
C LYS A 152 32.92 -25.10 2.72
N ASN A 153 33.73 -24.31 2.03
CA ASN A 153 35.17 -24.31 2.22
C ASN A 153 35.60 -23.56 3.50
N LYS A 154 36.42 -24.19 4.32
CA LYS A 154 36.85 -23.66 5.64
C LYS A 154 37.62 -22.36 5.58
N SER A 155 38.34 -22.07 4.50
CA SER A 155 39.19 -20.88 4.36
C SER A 155 38.45 -19.68 3.78
N THR A 156 37.12 -19.71 3.66
CA THR A 156 36.35 -18.66 3.05
C THR A 156 35.73 -17.70 4.06
N TRP A 157 35.68 -16.43 3.63
CA TRP A 157 35.03 -15.33 4.33
C TRP A 157 34.12 -14.59 3.34
N PRO A 158 32.91 -15.08 3.11
CA PRO A 158 31.93 -14.40 2.27
C PRO A 158 31.24 -13.29 3.03
N GLY A 159 30.91 -12.18 2.33
CA GLY A 159 30.22 -11.04 2.87
C GLY A 159 29.18 -10.45 1.91
N PHE A 160 28.06 -9.99 2.50
CA PHE A 160 27.09 -9.10 1.90
C PHE A 160 26.97 -7.86 2.79
N TRP A 161 27.41 -6.74 2.28
CA TRP A 161 27.64 -5.55 3.09
C TRP A 161 27.50 -4.24 2.29
N MET A 162 27.60 -3.12 2.97
CA MET A 162 27.44 -1.80 2.40
C MET A 162 28.52 -0.83 2.86
N SER A 163 28.90 0.09 1.99
CA SER A 163 29.87 1.13 2.27
C SER A 163 29.49 2.42 1.56
N PRO A 164 29.77 3.60 2.13
CA PRO A 164 29.44 4.86 1.50
C PRO A 164 30.49 5.26 0.46
N ASN A 165 30.13 6.24 -0.38
CA ASN A 165 31.04 6.89 -1.29
C ASN A 165 31.15 8.37 -0.92
N ASN A 166 32.37 8.87 -0.75
CA ASN A 166 32.62 10.27 -0.38
C ASN A 166 31.92 10.69 0.93
N SER A 167 32.19 9.95 2.01
CA SER A 167 31.57 10.19 3.30
C SER A 167 31.97 11.55 3.89
N PRO A 168 31.00 12.33 4.40
CA PRO A 168 31.28 13.56 5.14
C PRO A 168 31.87 13.28 6.53
N TYR A 169 31.85 12.03 7.00
CA TYR A 169 32.30 11.64 8.34
C TYR A 169 33.78 11.35 8.45
N GLY A 170 34.46 11.18 7.34
CA GLY A 170 35.89 10.95 7.27
C GLY A 170 36.34 10.27 5.99
N PRO A 171 37.65 10.33 5.67
CA PRO A 171 38.15 9.81 4.39
C PRO A 171 38.37 8.30 4.40
N GLY A 172 38.31 7.64 5.55
CA GLY A 172 38.68 6.25 5.71
C GLY A 172 37.79 5.46 6.68
N TRP A 173 38.03 4.17 6.68
CA TRP A 173 37.44 3.24 7.63
C TRP A 173 38.05 3.43 9.03
N PRO A 174 37.27 3.33 10.12
CA PRO A 174 35.82 3.15 10.19
C PRO A 174 35.02 4.47 10.21
N ASP A 175 35.64 5.63 9.94
CA ASP A 175 35.01 6.95 10.05
C ASP A 175 33.82 7.10 9.15
N TRP A 176 33.88 6.57 7.93
CA TRP A 176 32.83 6.66 6.94
C TRP A 176 31.62 5.76 7.21
N GLY A 177 31.73 4.79 8.12
CA GLY A 177 30.68 3.82 8.43
C GLY A 177 30.70 2.61 7.50
N GLU A 178 30.25 1.46 8.01
CA GLU A 178 30.06 0.20 7.29
C GLU A 178 28.87 -0.52 7.87
N ILE A 179 28.06 -1.17 7.01
CA ILE A 179 26.91 -1.98 7.40
C ILE A 179 27.12 -3.38 6.84
N ASP A 180 27.33 -4.36 7.70
CA ASP A 180 27.52 -5.75 7.33
C ASP A 180 26.20 -6.50 7.52
N ILE A 181 25.50 -6.76 6.40
CA ILE A 181 24.20 -7.44 6.44
C ILE A 181 24.40 -8.87 6.86
N VAL A 182 25.42 -9.54 6.31
CA VAL A 182 25.89 -10.83 6.79
C VAL A 182 27.36 -11.07 6.43
N GLU A 183 28.08 -11.59 7.39
CA GLU A 183 29.39 -12.21 7.22
C GLU A 183 29.37 -13.62 7.80
N THR A 184 30.07 -14.56 7.15
CA THR A 184 30.21 -15.92 7.66
C THR A 184 31.66 -16.38 7.69
N LYS A 185 31.91 -17.44 8.45
CA LYS A 185 33.20 -18.10 8.53
C LYS A 185 33.09 -19.50 7.92
N GLY A 186 33.79 -19.75 6.84
CA GLY A 186 33.78 -21.08 6.23
C GLY A 186 34.27 -22.18 7.16
N SER A 187 35.06 -21.86 8.20
CA SER A 187 35.47 -22.77 9.27
C SER A 187 34.33 -23.23 10.18
N ASN A 188 33.23 -22.45 10.23
CA ASN A 188 32.07 -22.76 11.07
C ASN A 188 30.75 -22.43 10.35
N HIS A 189 30.13 -23.40 9.74
CA HIS A 189 28.88 -23.24 8.98
C HIS A 189 27.67 -22.89 9.85
N GLN A 190 27.76 -23.02 11.16
CA GLN A 190 26.73 -22.57 12.11
C GLN A 190 26.92 -21.12 12.54
N PHE A 191 27.94 -20.42 12.00
CA PHE A 191 28.23 -19.05 12.32
C PHE A 191 27.89 -18.11 11.17
N ALA A 192 27.04 -17.14 11.47
CA ALA A 192 26.87 -15.95 10.68
C ALA A 192 26.67 -14.77 11.63
N ALA A 193 27.06 -13.58 11.22
CA ALA A 193 26.92 -12.37 12.01
C ALA A 193 26.52 -11.21 11.13
N SER A 194 25.77 -10.28 11.70
CA SER A 194 25.52 -8.95 11.17
C SER A 194 26.24 -7.91 12.05
N ASP A 195 26.74 -6.85 11.45
CA ASP A 195 27.51 -5.84 12.20
C ASP A 195 27.29 -4.44 11.60
N ALA A 196 27.77 -3.44 12.30
CA ALA A 196 28.02 -2.10 11.78
C ALA A 196 29.28 -1.52 12.41
N HIS A 197 30.10 -0.85 11.61
CA HIS A 197 31.35 -0.28 12.03
C HIS A 197 31.34 1.23 11.90
N TRP A 198 31.83 1.94 12.94
CA TRP A 198 31.98 3.39 12.95
C TRP A 198 33.02 3.85 13.96
N ARG A 199 33.39 5.12 13.90
CA ARG A 199 34.26 5.74 14.91
C ARG A 199 33.42 6.50 15.94
N ASP A 200 33.73 6.31 17.22
CA ASP A 200 33.21 7.14 18.29
C ASP A 200 34.06 8.43 18.43
N LYS A 201 33.48 9.57 18.09
CA LYS A 201 34.15 10.89 18.17
C LYS A 201 34.61 11.29 19.57
N ASN A 202 33.99 10.73 20.61
CA ASN A 202 34.35 11.04 22.00
C ASN A 202 35.60 10.29 22.45
N THR A 203 36.09 9.36 21.63
CA THR A 203 37.32 8.62 21.89
C THR A 203 38.36 9.07 20.86
N PRO A 204 39.52 9.63 21.29
CA PRO A 204 40.57 10.07 20.36
C PRO A 204 41.00 8.96 19.40
N THR A 205 41.33 9.36 18.16
CA THR A 205 41.83 8.44 17.14
C THR A 205 43.07 7.69 17.64
N GLY A 206 43.13 6.38 17.44
CA GLY A 206 44.21 5.53 17.87
C GLY A 206 44.15 5.05 19.32
N GLN A 207 43.15 5.52 20.11
CA GLN A 207 42.89 4.97 21.44
C GLN A 207 41.93 3.77 21.37
N THR A 208 42.06 2.85 22.33
CA THR A 208 41.19 1.72 22.50
C THR A 208 39.74 2.21 22.62
N GLY A 209 38.83 1.67 21.78
CA GLY A 209 37.42 2.04 21.74
C GLY A 209 37.07 3.20 20.82
N SER A 210 38.02 3.79 20.07
CA SER A 210 37.71 4.76 19.02
C SER A 210 36.96 4.13 17.85
N HIS A 211 37.30 2.89 17.51
CA HIS A 211 36.50 2.05 16.59
C HIS A 211 35.38 1.37 17.37
N ARG A 212 34.17 1.51 16.89
CA ARG A 212 32.97 0.85 17.42
C ARG A 212 32.47 -0.16 16.42
N ASN A 213 32.05 -1.30 16.94
CA ASN A 213 31.21 -2.27 16.22
C ASN A 213 30.15 -2.83 17.16
N ARG A 214 29.09 -3.39 16.59
CA ARG A 214 27.99 -4.02 17.34
C ARG A 214 27.56 -5.27 16.60
N GLN A 215 28.40 -6.29 16.69
CA GLN A 215 28.16 -7.57 16.05
C GLN A 215 27.01 -8.32 16.74
N GLY A 216 26.03 -8.74 15.95
CA GLY A 216 24.96 -9.64 16.33
C GLY A 216 25.16 -11.01 15.69
N VAL A 217 25.57 -12.00 16.48
CA VAL A 217 25.68 -13.39 15.98
C VAL A 217 24.29 -13.97 15.77
N ILE A 218 24.06 -14.57 14.60
CA ILE A 218 22.84 -15.26 14.29
C ILE A 218 22.81 -16.57 15.06
N PRO A 219 21.81 -16.81 15.94
CA PRO A 219 21.71 -18.07 16.65
C PRO A 219 21.55 -19.25 15.68
N PRO A 220 22.26 -20.38 15.87
CA PRO A 220 22.13 -21.55 14.97
C PRO A 220 20.70 -22.05 14.80
N SER A 221 19.84 -21.87 15.81
CA SER A 221 18.42 -22.23 15.74
C SER A 221 17.63 -21.47 14.66
N LYS A 222 18.13 -20.32 14.22
CA LYS A 222 17.50 -19.52 13.16
C LYS A 222 17.68 -20.11 11.77
N PHE A 223 18.67 -20.96 11.56
CA PHE A 223 18.85 -21.69 10.28
C PHE A 223 17.85 -22.84 10.09
N GLY A 224 17.03 -23.17 11.10
CA GLY A 224 16.16 -24.33 11.07
C GLY A 224 16.87 -25.64 11.42
N THR A 225 16.10 -26.69 11.68
CA THR A 225 16.63 -27.97 12.12
C THR A 225 17.42 -28.67 11.00
N GLY A 226 18.71 -28.89 11.22
CA GLY A 226 19.61 -29.57 10.28
C GLY A 226 20.15 -28.68 9.16
N ASN A 227 19.84 -27.39 9.16
CA ASN A 227 20.35 -26.41 8.20
C ASN A 227 21.52 -25.62 8.80
N ASP A 228 22.28 -25.00 7.93
CA ASP A 228 23.38 -24.09 8.26
C ASP A 228 23.57 -23.09 7.10
N THR A 229 24.54 -22.20 7.19
CA THR A 229 24.82 -21.17 6.17
C THR A 229 25.06 -21.73 4.76
N THR A 230 25.32 -23.01 4.61
CA THR A 230 25.55 -23.65 3.30
C THR A 230 24.26 -24.07 2.59
N GLU A 231 23.12 -23.79 3.17
CA GLU A 231 21.82 -23.85 2.51
C GLU A 231 21.34 -22.42 2.13
N TRP A 232 20.25 -22.33 1.41
CA TRP A 232 19.71 -21.05 0.99
C TRP A 232 19.01 -20.33 2.13
N HIS A 233 19.51 -19.13 2.49
CA HIS A 233 18.90 -18.25 3.48
C HIS A 233 18.76 -16.82 2.94
N THR A 234 17.74 -16.09 3.42
CA THR A 234 17.58 -14.67 3.16
C THR A 234 18.18 -13.87 4.31
N TYR A 235 19.12 -13.01 4.01
CA TYR A 235 19.74 -12.09 4.96
C TYR A 235 19.33 -10.66 4.64
N GLY A 236 18.84 -9.93 5.64
CA GLY A 236 18.31 -8.59 5.42
C GLY A 236 18.62 -7.60 6.54
N VAL A 237 18.62 -6.33 6.18
CA VAL A 237 18.69 -5.19 7.12
C VAL A 237 17.55 -4.21 6.86
N LYS A 238 16.79 -3.91 7.90
CA LYS A 238 15.86 -2.78 7.94
C LYS A 238 16.61 -1.59 8.49
N TRP A 239 16.93 -0.67 7.62
CA TRP A 239 17.67 0.53 7.94
C TRP A 239 16.73 1.74 7.92
N THR A 240 16.52 2.30 9.10
CA THR A 240 15.73 3.51 9.32
C THR A 240 16.58 4.57 10.00
N GLU A 241 16.09 5.78 10.12
CA GLU A 241 16.79 6.84 10.81
C GLU A 241 17.11 6.44 12.25
N GLY A 242 18.40 6.42 12.58
CA GLY A 242 18.89 6.07 13.92
C GLY A 242 18.79 4.58 14.28
N LYS A 243 18.46 3.68 13.35
CA LYS A 243 18.31 2.26 13.66
C LYS A 243 18.63 1.32 12.50
N LEU A 244 19.35 0.23 12.82
CA LEU A 244 19.57 -0.93 11.97
C LEU A 244 18.97 -2.15 12.68
N GLU A 245 18.06 -2.87 12.01
CA GLU A 245 17.47 -4.13 12.49
C GLU A 245 17.79 -5.22 11.48
N TYR A 246 18.39 -6.32 11.93
CA TYR A 246 18.85 -7.40 11.07
C TYR A 246 17.97 -8.64 11.14
N PHE A 247 17.83 -9.29 10.00
CA PHE A 247 16.90 -10.40 9.81
C PHE A 247 17.56 -11.56 9.07
N ILE A 248 17.14 -12.79 9.42
CA ILE A 248 17.42 -14.00 8.67
C ILE A 248 16.11 -14.73 8.42
N ASP A 249 15.87 -15.13 7.16
CA ASP A 249 14.63 -15.80 6.71
C ASP A 249 13.35 -15.09 7.18
N GLY A 250 13.43 -13.76 7.22
CA GLY A 250 12.33 -12.94 7.68
C GLY A 250 12.20 -12.78 9.19
N GLU A 251 13.03 -13.45 9.99
CA GLU A 251 13.00 -13.35 11.44
C GLU A 251 14.08 -12.40 11.97
N TRP A 252 13.68 -11.50 12.84
CA TRP A 252 14.60 -10.58 13.53
C TRP A 252 15.60 -11.35 14.41
N HIS A 253 16.86 -10.86 14.44
CA HIS A 253 17.88 -11.41 15.34
C HIS A 253 18.73 -10.36 16.07
N HIS A 254 18.90 -9.14 15.52
CA HIS A 254 19.76 -8.13 16.10
C HIS A 254 19.30 -6.70 15.78
N THR A 255 19.60 -5.74 16.68
CA THR A 255 19.29 -4.32 16.50
C THR A 255 20.42 -3.45 16.99
N ILE A 256 20.76 -2.42 16.22
CA ILE A 256 21.71 -1.36 16.59
C ILE A 256 20.99 0.00 16.55
N THR A 257 21.02 0.73 17.66
CA THR A 257 20.36 2.05 17.81
C THR A 257 21.30 3.13 18.34
N GLU A 258 22.47 2.76 18.84
CA GLU A 258 23.40 3.69 19.51
C GLU A 258 24.51 4.12 18.56
N PHE A 259 24.19 4.97 17.59
CA PHE A 259 25.19 5.61 16.74
C PHE A 259 25.72 6.84 17.44
N LYS A 260 26.98 6.80 17.82
CA LYS A 260 27.68 8.00 18.27
C LYS A 260 28.52 8.47 17.12
N ASN A 261 28.16 9.64 16.64
CA ASN A 261 28.83 10.30 15.53
C ASN A 261 30.35 10.36 15.73
N SER A 262 31.08 10.02 14.69
CA SER A 262 32.52 9.96 14.70
C SER A 262 33.21 11.32 14.56
N ASN A 263 32.59 12.36 14.06
CA ASN A 263 33.22 13.67 13.93
C ASN A 263 32.23 14.78 13.49
N SER A 264 32.72 15.85 13.05
CA SER A 264 32.31 17.22 12.84
C SER A 264 30.94 17.55 12.29
N THR A 265 30.12 16.63 11.80
CA THR A 265 28.84 16.97 11.17
C THR A 265 27.70 17.25 12.14
N GLY A 266 27.85 16.84 13.41
CA GLY A 266 26.83 17.05 14.44
C GLY A 266 25.60 16.18 14.35
N SER A 267 25.46 15.31 13.34
CA SER A 267 24.33 14.41 13.21
C SER A 267 24.37 13.31 14.29
N PRO A 268 23.27 13.10 15.03
CA PRO A 268 23.18 12.02 16.02
C PRO A 268 23.13 10.63 15.37
N ASN A 269 22.83 10.55 14.08
CA ASN A 269 22.63 9.31 13.33
C ASN A 269 23.82 8.97 12.41
N GLY A 270 24.84 9.85 12.39
CA GLY A 270 26.04 9.59 11.59
C GLY A 270 26.88 8.44 12.14
N PRO A 271 27.52 7.69 11.25
CA PRO A 271 27.62 7.89 9.80
C PRO A 271 26.52 7.22 8.97
N PHE A 272 25.47 6.67 9.62
CA PHE A 272 24.42 5.89 8.96
C PHE A 272 23.22 6.74 8.48
N ASP A 273 23.45 8.00 8.13
CA ASP A 273 22.48 8.94 7.57
C ASP A 273 22.90 9.49 6.18
N GLN A 274 23.73 8.73 5.48
CA GLN A 274 24.24 9.02 4.14
C GLN A 274 23.96 7.88 3.16
N ASN A 275 24.31 8.08 1.88
CA ASN A 275 24.14 7.06 0.86
C ASN A 275 25.22 5.97 0.93
N PHE A 276 24.80 4.73 0.89
CA PHE A 276 25.64 3.53 0.83
C PHE A 276 25.40 2.77 -0.47
N PHE A 277 26.40 2.05 -0.95
CA PHE A 277 26.30 1.11 -2.07
C PHE A 277 26.52 -0.32 -1.58
N LEU A 278 25.96 -1.29 -2.31
CA LEU A 278 26.02 -2.71 -1.98
C LEU A 278 27.32 -3.34 -2.43
N ARG A 279 27.74 -4.34 -1.67
CA ARG A 279 28.94 -5.15 -1.92
C ARG A 279 28.64 -6.62 -1.65
N LEU A 280 29.13 -7.48 -2.52
CA LEU A 280 29.11 -8.93 -2.39
C LEU A 280 30.51 -9.44 -2.72
N ASN A 281 31.13 -10.19 -1.83
CA ASN A 281 32.44 -10.74 -2.08
C ASN A 281 32.63 -12.10 -1.42
N LEU A 282 33.57 -12.86 -1.99
CA LEU A 282 34.09 -14.08 -1.39
C LEU A 282 35.58 -13.89 -1.11
N ALA A 283 35.94 -13.55 0.11
CA ALA A 283 37.34 -13.51 0.53
C ALA A 283 37.85 -14.91 0.85
N ILE A 284 39.15 -15.12 0.70
CA ILE A 284 39.85 -16.34 1.03
C ILE A 284 40.99 -16.02 2.00
N GLY A 285 41.04 -16.69 3.15
CA GLY A 285 41.87 -16.30 4.26
C GLY A 285 41.33 -15.07 4.98
N GLY A 286 42.16 -14.42 5.77
CA GLY A 286 41.83 -13.21 6.51
C GLY A 286 41.77 -13.41 8.02
N ASN A 287 41.89 -12.32 8.77
CA ASN A 287 41.91 -12.34 10.24
C ASN A 287 40.58 -12.68 10.89
N TYR A 288 39.49 -12.64 10.13
CA TYR A 288 38.14 -12.91 10.63
C TYR A 288 37.86 -14.40 10.82
N ILE A 289 38.50 -15.26 10.01
CA ILE A 289 38.36 -16.71 10.17
C ILE A 289 39.21 -17.23 11.32
N ASP A 290 38.73 -18.25 12.04
CA ASP A 290 39.30 -18.70 13.31
C ASP A 290 40.71 -19.34 13.21
N SER A 291 41.23 -19.54 12.02
CA SER A 291 42.59 -19.98 11.74
C SER A 291 43.31 -19.03 10.79
N PRO A 292 43.57 -17.79 11.19
CA PRO A 292 44.13 -16.75 10.32
C PRO A 292 45.55 -17.04 9.88
N TRP A 293 46.28 -17.85 10.64
CA TRP A 293 47.68 -18.18 10.43
C TRP A 293 47.89 -19.50 9.71
N ASP A 294 46.88 -20.34 9.70
CA ASP A 294 46.95 -21.54 8.90
C ASP A 294 46.89 -21.08 7.43
N ASP A 295 48.05 -21.24 6.77
CA ASP A 295 48.12 -21.12 5.33
C ASP A 295 46.85 -21.80 4.76
N PRO A 296 45.99 -21.11 3.99
CA PRO A 296 44.82 -21.77 3.37
C PRO A 296 45.18 -23.06 2.68
N ILE A 297 46.43 -23.18 2.24
CA ILE A 297 47.00 -24.41 1.67
C ILE A 297 47.20 -25.48 2.75
N ASN A 298 47.63 -25.14 3.96
CA ASN A 298 47.95 -26.12 4.99
C ASN A 298 46.78 -26.45 5.91
N SER A 299 45.87 -25.50 6.17
CA SER A 299 44.73 -25.69 7.09
C SER A 299 43.59 -26.52 6.49
N VAL A 300 43.54 -26.63 5.16
CA VAL A 300 42.40 -27.27 4.44
C VAL A 300 42.79 -28.61 3.85
N GLY A 301 44.01 -29.10 4.11
CA GLY A 301 44.56 -30.21 3.31
C GLY A 301 44.93 -29.75 1.90
N ALA A 302 44.98 -28.43 1.66
CA ALA A 302 44.94 -27.81 0.35
C ALA A 302 46.33 -27.50 -0.22
N ALA A 303 47.36 -28.23 0.13
CA ALA A 303 48.60 -28.22 -0.64
C ALA A 303 48.37 -28.33 -2.16
N ASN A 304 47.20 -28.83 -2.54
CA ASN A 304 46.77 -29.10 -3.93
C ASN A 304 45.44 -28.41 -4.29
N GLY A 305 44.93 -27.43 -3.52
CA GLY A 305 43.65 -26.76 -3.77
C GLY A 305 42.42 -27.58 -3.37
N GLU A 306 42.55 -28.52 -2.45
CA GLU A 306 41.45 -29.33 -1.93
C GLU A 306 40.37 -28.44 -1.32
N GLY A 307 39.09 -28.68 -1.67
CA GLY A 307 37.95 -27.87 -1.27
C GLY A 307 37.69 -26.66 -2.18
N PHE A 308 38.50 -26.40 -3.20
CA PHE A 308 38.22 -25.45 -4.26
C PHE A 308 37.80 -26.18 -5.55
N PRO A 309 36.89 -25.58 -6.36
CA PRO A 309 36.30 -24.25 -6.22
C PRO A 309 35.38 -24.12 -5.01
N ALA A 310 35.41 -22.93 -4.37
CA ALA A 310 34.46 -22.54 -3.34
C ALA A 310 33.47 -21.51 -3.93
N THR A 311 32.18 -21.74 -3.78
CA THR A 311 31.16 -20.87 -4.43
C THR A 311 30.21 -20.27 -3.40
N MET A 312 30.10 -18.93 -3.40
CA MET A 312 28.99 -18.18 -2.82
C MET A 312 27.98 -17.92 -3.92
N SER A 313 26.76 -18.43 -3.77
CA SER A 313 25.68 -18.23 -4.76
C SER A 313 24.65 -17.24 -4.20
N VAL A 314 24.21 -16.30 -5.03
CA VAL A 314 23.22 -15.26 -4.68
C VAL A 314 22.04 -15.37 -5.65
N ASP A 315 20.87 -15.74 -5.15
CA ASP A 315 19.65 -15.93 -5.93
C ASP A 315 19.06 -14.57 -6.35
N TYR A 316 19.01 -13.63 -5.42
CA TYR A 316 18.59 -12.25 -5.69
C TYR A 316 19.17 -11.25 -4.69
N VAL A 317 19.15 -9.98 -5.08
CA VAL A 317 19.31 -8.84 -4.19
C VAL A 317 18.15 -7.87 -4.43
N ARG A 318 17.47 -7.45 -3.36
CA ARG A 318 16.30 -6.57 -3.42
C ARG A 318 16.43 -5.44 -2.41
N VAL A 319 15.98 -4.25 -2.81
CA VAL A 319 15.91 -3.07 -1.96
C VAL A 319 14.50 -2.50 -2.00
N TYR A 320 13.90 -2.35 -0.82
CA TYR A 320 12.55 -1.82 -0.64
C TYR A 320 12.62 -0.48 0.07
N GLU A 321 11.85 0.49 -0.39
CA GLU A 321 11.68 1.76 0.31
C GLU A 321 10.47 1.73 1.24
N MET A 322 10.60 2.43 2.36
CA MET A 322 9.45 2.66 3.24
C MET A 322 8.38 3.44 2.50
N ARG A 323 7.17 2.94 2.57
CA ARG A 323 5.99 3.65 2.11
C ARG A 323 5.79 4.90 2.95
N LYS A 324 5.55 6.02 2.29
CA LYS A 324 5.05 7.23 2.96
C LYS A 324 3.54 7.10 3.06
N PRO A 325 2.98 6.92 4.27
CA PRO A 325 1.53 6.84 4.43
C PRO A 325 0.86 8.08 3.82
N LYS A 326 -0.18 7.87 3.03
CA LYS A 326 -1.01 8.95 2.49
C LYS A 326 -2.28 9.05 3.31
N GLU A 327 -2.61 10.26 3.72
CA GLU A 327 -3.89 10.53 4.36
C GLU A 327 -5.03 10.21 3.38
N VAL A 328 -6.01 9.46 3.84
CA VAL A 328 -7.22 9.09 3.10
C VAL A 328 -8.36 9.98 3.56
N GLU A 329 -8.99 10.65 2.61
CA GLU A 329 -10.21 11.40 2.86
C GLU A 329 -11.37 10.42 3.04
N VAL A 330 -11.94 10.34 4.23
CA VAL A 330 -13.18 9.62 4.52
C VAL A 330 -14.28 10.65 4.76
N LYS A 331 -15.16 10.83 3.78
CA LYS A 331 -16.16 11.91 3.80
C LYS A 331 -17.28 11.66 4.81
N ASP A 332 -17.80 10.44 4.85
CA ASP A 332 -18.84 10.07 5.79
C ASP A 332 -18.27 9.99 7.22
N THR A 333 -18.81 10.81 8.11
CA THR A 333 -18.33 10.92 9.51
C THR A 333 -18.56 9.64 10.29
N GLN A 334 -19.65 8.93 10.00
CA GLN A 334 -19.97 7.67 10.68
C GLN A 334 -19.05 6.55 10.18
N LEU A 335 -18.78 6.49 8.87
CA LEU A 335 -17.80 5.58 8.32
C LEU A 335 -16.42 5.83 8.93
N ARG A 336 -15.97 7.09 8.99
CA ARG A 336 -14.67 7.45 9.59
C ARG A 336 -14.56 7.02 11.04
N LYS A 337 -15.61 7.25 11.84
CA LYS A 337 -15.67 6.78 13.22
C LYS A 337 -15.48 5.26 13.31
N LEU A 338 -16.27 4.50 12.57
CA LEU A 338 -16.24 3.03 12.61
C LEU A 338 -14.90 2.45 12.12
N LEU A 339 -14.27 3.09 11.12
CA LEU A 339 -12.93 2.73 10.68
C LEU A 339 -11.91 2.99 11.79
N ASN A 340 -11.97 4.13 12.50
CA ASN A 340 -11.10 4.42 13.64
C ASN A 340 -11.31 3.43 14.80
N ASP A 341 -12.55 3.06 15.10
CA ASP A 341 -12.87 2.03 16.12
C ASP A 341 -12.24 0.67 15.73
N ARG A 342 -12.35 0.29 14.46
CA ARG A 342 -11.75 -0.95 13.98
C ARG A 342 -10.23 -0.92 14.00
N LEU A 343 -9.63 0.18 13.55
CA LEU A 343 -8.18 0.39 13.60
C LEU A 343 -7.65 0.44 15.03
N SER A 344 -8.42 1.00 15.97
CA SER A 344 -8.09 0.95 17.41
C SER A 344 -7.92 -0.49 17.89
N THR A 345 -8.81 -1.38 17.45
CA THR A 345 -8.73 -2.82 17.77
C THR A 345 -7.52 -3.49 17.12
N VAL A 346 -7.29 -3.22 15.81
CA VAL A 346 -6.20 -3.84 15.04
C VAL A 346 -4.83 -3.45 15.60
N PHE A 347 -4.64 -2.19 15.96
CA PHE A 347 -3.37 -1.67 16.47
C PHE A 347 -3.26 -1.66 18.00
N SER A 348 -4.29 -2.13 18.72
CA SER A 348 -4.35 -2.07 20.18
C SER A 348 -4.11 -0.65 20.72
N THR A 349 -4.69 0.36 20.05
CA THR A 349 -4.57 1.79 20.37
C THR A 349 -5.92 2.37 20.73
N ASN A 350 -5.95 3.62 21.18
CA ASN A 350 -7.18 4.37 21.43
C ASN A 350 -7.23 5.55 20.45
N ARG A 351 -7.84 5.34 19.28
CA ARG A 351 -7.99 6.35 18.24
C ARG A 351 -9.23 7.21 18.51
N LYS A 352 -9.16 8.49 18.18
CA LYS A 352 -10.34 9.38 18.22
C LYS A 352 -11.20 9.16 16.97
N ASP A 353 -12.50 9.45 17.08
CA ASP A 353 -13.48 9.31 16.01
C ASP A 353 -13.11 10.10 14.73
N ASP A 354 -12.44 11.25 14.91
CA ASP A 354 -12.02 12.17 13.87
C ASP A 354 -10.53 12.05 13.49
N GLN A 355 -9.83 11.08 14.05
CA GLN A 355 -8.41 10.89 13.76
C GLN A 355 -8.20 10.61 12.28
N LYS A 356 -7.17 11.24 11.71
CA LYS A 356 -6.74 11.01 10.33
C LYS A 356 -6.39 9.55 10.12
N ILE A 357 -6.81 9.02 8.99
CA ILE A 357 -6.59 7.64 8.59
C ILE A 357 -5.68 7.64 7.38
N THR A 358 -4.76 6.70 7.31
CA THR A 358 -3.86 6.55 6.17
C THR A 358 -4.21 5.31 5.35
N ASP A 359 -3.77 5.29 4.10
CA ASP A 359 -3.92 4.16 3.18
C ASP A 359 -3.28 2.88 3.75
N VAL A 360 -2.10 3.01 4.36
CA VAL A 360 -1.37 1.90 4.99
C VAL A 360 -2.15 1.30 6.15
N GLU A 361 -2.82 2.13 6.96
CA GLU A 361 -3.66 1.66 8.06
C GLU A 361 -4.88 0.90 7.53
N LEU A 362 -5.54 1.41 6.47
CA LEU A 362 -6.71 0.74 5.89
C LEU A 362 -6.38 -0.59 5.24
N GLU A 363 -5.19 -0.74 4.67
CA GLU A 363 -4.72 -2.01 4.12
C GLU A 363 -4.56 -3.13 5.16
N ARG A 364 -4.56 -2.81 6.47
CA ARG A 364 -4.55 -3.80 7.55
C ARG A 364 -5.91 -4.46 7.78
N LEU A 365 -6.95 -3.89 7.21
CA LEU A 365 -8.31 -4.38 7.42
C LEU A 365 -8.60 -5.51 6.43
N THR A 366 -8.97 -6.67 6.97
CA THR A 366 -9.43 -7.84 6.20
C THR A 366 -10.93 -8.04 6.31
N ASP A 367 -11.52 -7.58 7.40
CA ASP A 367 -12.91 -7.83 7.78
C ASP A 367 -13.55 -6.57 8.34
N LEU A 368 -14.65 -6.14 7.73
CA LEU A 368 -15.45 -5.01 8.18
C LEU A 368 -16.93 -5.36 8.22
N ASN A 369 -17.56 -5.20 9.38
CA ASN A 369 -19.00 -5.20 9.51
C ASN A 369 -19.48 -3.80 9.85
N LEU A 370 -20.06 -3.14 8.86
CA LEU A 370 -20.59 -1.79 8.90
C LEU A 370 -22.13 -1.80 8.68
N SER A 371 -22.79 -2.91 8.97
CA SER A 371 -24.25 -3.02 8.83
C SER A 371 -24.97 -2.16 9.87
N TYR A 372 -26.13 -1.59 9.49
CA TYR A 372 -26.98 -0.76 10.37
C TYR A 372 -26.30 0.51 10.91
N SER A 373 -25.46 1.13 10.10
CA SER A 373 -24.57 2.20 10.56
C SER A 373 -24.90 3.59 10.03
N ASN A 374 -26.01 3.76 9.30
CA ASN A 374 -26.43 5.03 8.70
C ASN A 374 -25.36 5.65 7.79
N ILE A 375 -24.64 4.84 7.03
CA ILE A 375 -23.60 5.28 6.09
C ILE A 375 -24.26 5.68 4.77
N TYR A 376 -23.83 6.82 4.21
CA TYR A 376 -24.30 7.36 2.93
C TYR A 376 -23.21 7.37 1.85
N ASP A 377 -21.95 7.61 2.23
CA ASP A 377 -20.81 7.78 1.34
C ASP A 377 -19.68 6.82 1.73
N LEU A 378 -19.21 6.03 0.76
CA LEU A 378 -18.12 5.07 0.95
C LEU A 378 -16.74 5.65 0.60
N THR A 379 -16.64 6.93 0.24
CA THR A 379 -15.35 7.55 -0.09
C THR A 379 -14.32 7.29 1.00
N GLY A 380 -13.17 6.77 0.59
CA GLY A 380 -12.04 6.41 1.47
C GLY A 380 -11.91 4.90 1.67
N ILE A 381 -12.99 4.10 1.52
CA ILE A 381 -12.91 2.65 1.70
C ILE A 381 -12.09 1.97 0.59
N GLU A 382 -11.95 2.62 -0.56
CA GLU A 382 -11.16 2.14 -1.70
C GLU A 382 -9.68 1.94 -1.37
N ALA A 383 -9.19 2.54 -0.30
CA ALA A 383 -7.84 2.33 0.20
C ALA A 383 -7.66 1.01 0.98
N ALA A 384 -8.74 0.38 1.41
CA ALA A 384 -8.69 -0.88 2.16
C ALA A 384 -8.53 -2.10 1.22
N LYS A 385 -7.45 -2.15 0.45
CA LYS A 385 -7.19 -3.10 -0.65
C LYS A 385 -7.23 -4.59 -0.25
N ASN A 386 -6.96 -4.88 1.02
CA ASN A 386 -6.87 -6.25 1.53
C ASN A 386 -8.18 -6.77 2.15
N LEU A 387 -9.28 -6.00 2.05
CA LEU A 387 -10.58 -6.45 2.53
C LEU A 387 -11.03 -7.72 1.82
N GLN A 388 -11.38 -8.73 2.60
CA GLN A 388 -11.94 -10.00 2.17
C GLN A 388 -13.44 -10.09 2.49
N ASN A 389 -13.88 -9.56 3.63
CA ASN A 389 -15.25 -9.61 4.07
C ASN A 389 -15.77 -8.20 4.38
N LEU A 390 -16.80 -7.77 3.66
CA LEU A 390 -17.40 -6.45 3.83
C LEU A 390 -18.93 -6.56 3.91
N LEU A 391 -19.47 -6.23 5.09
CA LEU A 391 -20.91 -6.24 5.35
C LEU A 391 -21.40 -4.80 5.52
N LEU A 392 -22.29 -4.37 4.62
CA LEU A 392 -22.82 -3.00 4.52
C LEU A 392 -24.37 -2.98 4.51
N ASN A 393 -25.01 -4.03 5.06
CA ASN A 393 -26.47 -4.11 5.03
C ASN A 393 -27.15 -2.98 5.82
N ASN A 394 -28.33 -2.57 5.37
CA ASN A 394 -29.16 -1.60 6.09
C ASN A 394 -28.44 -0.24 6.31
N ASN A 395 -27.95 0.32 5.21
CA ASN A 395 -27.39 1.67 5.13
C ASN A 395 -28.12 2.48 4.05
N TYR A 396 -27.60 3.64 3.69
CA TYR A 396 -28.16 4.54 2.68
C TYR A 396 -27.22 4.74 1.50
N ILE A 397 -26.41 3.74 1.20
CA ILE A 397 -25.37 3.80 0.16
C ILE A 397 -26.04 3.85 -1.21
N SER A 398 -25.68 4.84 -2.01
CA SER A 398 -26.17 5.02 -3.38
C SER A 398 -25.08 4.89 -4.45
N ASP A 399 -23.81 5.15 -4.11
CA ASP A 399 -22.66 5.00 -5.00
C ASP A 399 -21.77 3.84 -4.56
N LEU A 400 -21.54 2.91 -5.49
CA LEU A 400 -20.67 1.74 -5.29
C LEU A 400 -19.29 1.92 -5.91
N SER A 401 -18.99 3.05 -6.55
CA SER A 401 -17.71 3.31 -7.21
C SER A 401 -16.49 3.08 -6.31
N PRO A 402 -16.52 3.44 -4.99
CA PRO A 402 -15.39 3.18 -4.10
C PRO A 402 -15.06 1.70 -3.90
N LEU A 403 -15.99 0.79 -4.22
CA LEU A 403 -15.75 -0.65 -4.08
C LEU A 403 -15.06 -1.27 -5.29
N SER A 404 -15.01 -0.59 -6.44
CA SER A 404 -14.59 -1.16 -7.73
C SER A 404 -13.17 -1.74 -7.74
N GLY A 405 -12.27 -1.22 -6.89
CA GLY A 405 -10.88 -1.65 -6.78
C GLY A 405 -10.58 -2.68 -5.69
N LEU A 406 -11.60 -3.14 -4.93
CA LEU A 406 -11.41 -4.07 -3.81
C LEU A 406 -11.45 -5.54 -4.27
N THR A 407 -10.55 -5.89 -5.17
CA THR A 407 -10.51 -7.20 -5.85
C THR A 407 -10.22 -8.39 -4.94
N SER A 408 -9.75 -8.15 -3.71
CA SER A 408 -9.54 -9.17 -2.68
C SER A 408 -10.83 -9.65 -2.00
N LEU A 409 -11.98 -8.97 -2.23
CA LEU A 409 -13.24 -9.31 -1.59
C LEU A 409 -13.74 -10.71 -1.97
N LYS A 410 -14.07 -11.48 -0.94
CA LYS A 410 -14.70 -12.80 -1.01
C LYS A 410 -16.18 -12.77 -0.63
N ILE A 411 -16.52 -11.93 0.35
CA ILE A 411 -17.89 -11.76 0.83
C ILE A 411 -18.27 -10.28 0.78
N LEU A 412 -19.32 -9.95 0.04
CA LEU A 412 -19.89 -8.60 -0.03
C LEU A 412 -21.40 -8.66 0.18
N SER A 413 -21.89 -7.95 1.19
CA SER A 413 -23.32 -7.86 1.47
C SER A 413 -23.79 -6.41 1.53
N LEU A 414 -24.70 -6.04 0.62
CA LEU A 414 -25.20 -4.69 0.37
C LEU A 414 -26.74 -4.62 0.44
N ARG A 415 -27.39 -5.56 1.13
CA ARG A 415 -28.87 -5.60 1.24
C ARG A 415 -29.41 -4.33 1.89
N ASN A 416 -30.62 -3.92 1.46
CA ASN A 416 -31.35 -2.79 2.03
C ASN A 416 -30.53 -1.49 2.00
N ASN A 417 -30.06 -1.07 0.81
CA ASN A 417 -29.41 0.19 0.52
C ASN A 417 -30.17 0.98 -0.55
N CYS A 418 -29.53 1.95 -1.20
CA CYS A 418 -30.18 2.90 -2.11
C CYS A 418 -29.54 2.97 -3.51
N PHE A 419 -28.63 2.06 -3.86
CA PHE A 419 -27.92 2.10 -5.14
C PHE A 419 -28.80 1.55 -6.30
N ALA A 420 -28.63 2.17 -7.45
CA ALA A 420 -29.31 1.80 -8.70
C ALA A 420 -28.36 1.13 -9.71
N ASP A 421 -27.06 1.40 -9.61
CA ASP A 421 -26.03 0.93 -10.53
C ASP A 421 -25.09 -0.03 -9.82
N ILE A 422 -24.98 -1.27 -10.34
CA ILE A 422 -24.05 -2.28 -9.82
C ILE A 422 -22.86 -2.53 -10.75
N SER A 423 -22.71 -1.78 -11.82
CA SER A 423 -21.59 -1.93 -12.76
C SER A 423 -20.21 -1.73 -12.10
N PRO A 424 -20.03 -0.91 -11.03
CA PRO A 424 -18.74 -0.82 -10.34
C PRO A 424 -18.25 -2.12 -9.74
N LEU A 425 -19.15 -3.10 -9.50
CA LEU A 425 -18.79 -4.40 -8.93
C LEU A 425 -18.24 -5.40 -9.95
N ALA A 426 -18.28 -5.09 -11.25
CA ALA A 426 -17.95 -6.03 -12.32
C ALA A 426 -16.53 -6.63 -12.22
N GLY A 427 -15.57 -5.88 -11.65
CA GLY A 427 -14.18 -6.32 -11.45
C GLY A 427 -13.94 -7.24 -10.24
N LEU A 428 -14.95 -7.46 -9.38
CA LEU A 428 -14.77 -8.19 -8.11
C LEU A 428 -14.92 -9.70 -8.29
N THR A 429 -14.15 -10.28 -9.19
CA THR A 429 -14.27 -11.69 -9.62
C THR A 429 -13.88 -12.72 -8.56
N SER A 430 -13.25 -12.31 -7.46
CA SER A 430 -12.87 -13.17 -6.32
C SER A 430 -14.02 -13.45 -5.35
N LEU A 431 -15.19 -12.83 -5.54
CA LEU A 431 -16.33 -13.01 -4.66
C LEU A 431 -16.83 -14.47 -4.67
N THR A 432 -17.10 -14.96 -3.47
CA THR A 432 -17.75 -16.26 -3.21
C THR A 432 -19.16 -16.09 -2.62
N SER A 433 -19.49 -14.88 -2.17
CA SER A 433 -20.82 -14.51 -1.69
C SER A 433 -21.13 -13.05 -2.02
N LEU A 434 -22.27 -12.81 -2.66
CA LEU A 434 -22.73 -11.46 -3.03
C LEU A 434 -24.22 -11.33 -2.68
N ARG A 435 -24.61 -10.24 -2.02
CA ARG A 435 -25.99 -9.94 -1.61
C ARG A 435 -26.33 -8.50 -2.02
N LEU A 436 -27.36 -8.35 -2.89
CA LEU A 436 -27.77 -7.08 -3.51
C LEU A 436 -29.26 -6.79 -3.38
N GLU A 437 -29.98 -7.54 -2.56
CA GLU A 437 -31.44 -7.51 -2.51
C GLU A 437 -32.00 -6.29 -1.76
N ASN A 438 -33.25 -5.92 -2.10
CA ASN A 438 -34.08 -4.94 -1.38
C ASN A 438 -33.54 -3.50 -1.42
N GLN A 439 -33.13 -3.02 -2.61
CA GLN A 439 -32.71 -1.63 -2.76
C GLN A 439 -33.90 -0.67 -2.78
N ARG A 440 -33.71 0.55 -2.27
CA ARG A 440 -34.71 1.63 -2.28
C ARG A 440 -34.15 2.81 -3.06
N VAL A 441 -34.49 2.89 -4.31
CA VAL A 441 -34.04 3.94 -5.22
C VAL A 441 -35.14 4.98 -5.39
N SER A 442 -34.80 6.26 -5.37
CA SER A 442 -35.77 7.34 -5.62
C SER A 442 -35.33 8.16 -6.83
N VAL A 443 -36.29 8.52 -7.67
CA VAL A 443 -36.10 9.44 -8.81
C VAL A 443 -37.22 10.48 -8.84
N LYS A 444 -36.92 11.66 -9.37
CA LYS A 444 -37.88 12.75 -9.57
C LYS A 444 -37.79 13.24 -11.02
N PRO A 445 -38.47 12.56 -11.96
CA PRO A 445 -38.41 12.95 -13.35
C PRO A 445 -39.28 14.19 -13.62
N ASN A 446 -38.94 14.94 -14.67
CA ASN A 446 -39.69 16.10 -15.14
C ASN A 446 -40.70 15.72 -16.23
N ASP A 447 -40.59 14.52 -16.79
CA ASP A 447 -41.43 14.01 -17.86
C ASP A 447 -41.97 12.61 -17.55
N LYS A 448 -43.03 12.20 -18.30
CA LYS A 448 -43.61 10.88 -18.19
C LYS A 448 -42.70 9.77 -18.76
N SER A 449 -41.80 10.08 -19.68
CA SER A 449 -40.75 9.17 -20.16
C SER A 449 -39.38 9.66 -19.69
N PHE A 450 -38.64 8.81 -19.01
CA PHE A 450 -37.32 9.15 -18.47
C PHE A 450 -36.36 7.95 -18.44
N ALA A 451 -35.05 8.19 -18.50
CA ALA A 451 -34.06 7.15 -18.45
C ALA A 451 -34.09 6.38 -17.11
N SER A 452 -34.10 5.05 -17.17
CA SER A 452 -33.97 4.23 -15.97
C SER A 452 -32.59 4.38 -15.34
N PRO A 453 -32.49 4.62 -14.03
CA PRO A 453 -31.21 4.66 -13.34
C PRO A 453 -30.63 3.26 -13.09
N LEU A 454 -31.43 2.20 -13.26
CA LEU A 454 -31.08 0.84 -12.89
C LEU A 454 -30.10 0.23 -13.90
N LYS A 455 -28.89 -0.17 -13.44
CA LYS A 455 -27.84 -0.77 -14.26
C LYS A 455 -27.37 -2.10 -13.68
N ASP A 456 -27.18 -3.09 -14.54
CA ASP A 456 -26.58 -4.38 -14.17
C ASP A 456 -25.04 -4.30 -14.17
N LEU A 457 -24.37 -5.44 -13.94
CA LEU A 457 -22.90 -5.53 -13.90
C LEU A 457 -22.21 -5.11 -15.21
N ALA A 458 -22.91 -5.25 -16.35
CA ALA A 458 -22.40 -4.83 -17.66
C ALA A 458 -22.76 -3.38 -18.00
N GLY A 459 -23.44 -2.66 -17.08
CA GLY A 459 -23.93 -1.31 -17.31
C GLY A 459 -25.21 -1.25 -18.15
N ASN A 460 -25.81 -2.40 -18.48
CA ASN A 460 -27.07 -2.43 -19.22
C ASN A 460 -28.22 -2.04 -18.32
N THR A 461 -29.24 -1.40 -18.90
CA THR A 461 -30.45 -1.00 -18.17
C THR A 461 -31.21 -2.22 -17.69
N VAL A 462 -31.61 -2.20 -16.41
CA VAL A 462 -32.49 -3.20 -15.81
C VAL A 462 -33.93 -2.73 -15.90
N SER A 463 -34.79 -3.60 -16.42
CA SER A 463 -36.24 -3.35 -16.57
C SER A 463 -36.94 -3.40 -15.21
N VAL A 464 -37.94 -2.54 -15.03
CA VAL A 464 -38.89 -2.62 -13.92
C VAL A 464 -40.01 -3.63 -14.24
N THR A 465 -40.69 -4.10 -13.21
CA THR A 465 -41.93 -4.89 -13.39
C THR A 465 -43.02 -3.94 -13.82
N ASN A 466 -43.67 -4.22 -14.97
CA ASN A 466 -44.76 -3.39 -15.49
C ASN A 466 -45.95 -3.41 -14.54
N SER A 467 -46.59 -2.25 -14.40
CA SER A 467 -47.84 -2.05 -13.66
C SER A 467 -48.87 -1.31 -14.54
N ALA A 468 -50.02 -0.98 -14.00
CA ALA A 468 -51.02 -0.17 -14.69
C ALA A 468 -50.55 1.28 -14.93
N GLU A 469 -49.63 1.78 -14.09
CA GLU A 469 -49.13 3.16 -14.13
C GLU A 469 -47.73 3.27 -14.71
N VAL A 470 -46.87 2.23 -14.56
CA VAL A 470 -45.44 2.27 -14.89
C VAL A 470 -45.07 1.10 -15.78
N VAL A 471 -44.47 1.35 -16.92
CA VAL A 471 -44.01 0.33 -17.86
C VAL A 471 -42.59 0.66 -18.35
N ASN A 472 -41.90 -0.36 -18.88
CA ASN A 472 -40.67 -0.13 -19.64
C ASN A 472 -41.07 0.43 -21.02
N ASP A 473 -40.41 1.52 -21.43
CA ASP A 473 -40.71 2.18 -22.71
C ASP A 473 -40.17 1.32 -23.88
N THR A 474 -41.10 0.81 -24.70
CA THR A 474 -40.73 -0.01 -25.86
C THR A 474 -40.27 0.82 -27.06
N ALA A 475 -40.67 2.10 -27.12
CA ALA A 475 -40.27 3.00 -28.20
C ALA A 475 -38.88 3.59 -27.93
N THR A 476 -38.50 3.78 -26.67
CA THR A 476 -37.18 4.26 -26.24
C THR A 476 -36.60 3.25 -25.27
N PRO A 477 -35.91 2.23 -25.76
CA PRO A 477 -35.30 1.21 -24.91
C PRO A 477 -34.37 1.82 -23.86
N GLY A 478 -34.54 1.39 -22.62
CA GLY A 478 -33.80 1.94 -21.47
C GLY A 478 -34.52 3.06 -20.71
N ASN A 479 -35.68 3.53 -21.22
CA ASN A 479 -36.56 4.46 -20.51
C ASN A 479 -37.65 3.73 -19.76
N ILE A 480 -38.20 4.43 -18.76
CA ILE A 480 -39.43 4.11 -18.05
C ILE A 480 -40.51 5.07 -18.52
N GLN A 481 -41.70 4.54 -18.86
CA GLN A 481 -42.86 5.32 -19.28
C GLN A 481 -43.94 5.29 -18.21
N LEU A 482 -44.45 6.45 -17.82
CA LEU A 482 -45.61 6.59 -16.95
C LEU A 482 -46.88 6.70 -17.80
N LEU A 483 -47.77 5.71 -17.68
CA LEU A 483 -49.04 5.65 -18.40
C LEU A 483 -50.05 6.61 -17.77
N SER A 484 -50.06 6.69 -16.44
CA SER A 484 -50.92 7.61 -15.70
C SER A 484 -50.15 8.28 -14.56
N LEU A 485 -50.66 9.43 -14.08
CA LEU A 485 -50.17 10.08 -12.89
C LEU A 485 -51.14 9.86 -11.73
N PRO A 486 -50.70 9.82 -10.48
CA PRO A 486 -51.58 9.73 -9.31
C PRO A 486 -52.65 10.84 -9.33
N ALA A 487 -53.85 10.57 -8.84
CA ALA A 487 -54.92 11.56 -8.76
C ALA A 487 -54.49 12.80 -7.96
N SER A 488 -55.11 13.94 -8.24
CA SER A 488 -54.88 15.16 -7.48
C SER A 488 -55.20 14.95 -6.00
N GLY A 489 -54.26 15.27 -5.10
CA GLY A 489 -54.39 15.05 -3.66
C GLY A 489 -53.94 13.66 -3.18
N ALA A 490 -53.62 12.71 -4.08
CA ALA A 490 -53.01 11.44 -3.73
C ALA A 490 -51.49 11.61 -3.57
N SER A 491 -50.82 10.63 -2.95
CA SER A 491 -49.36 10.59 -2.90
C SER A 491 -48.75 10.73 -4.29
N PRO A 492 -47.78 11.61 -4.52
CA PRO A 492 -47.17 11.75 -5.83
C PRO A 492 -46.20 10.59 -6.16
N ILE A 493 -46.02 9.62 -5.28
CA ILE A 493 -45.06 8.52 -5.43
C ILE A 493 -45.69 7.33 -6.09
N LEU A 494 -45.13 6.89 -7.22
CA LEU A 494 -45.38 5.60 -7.84
C LEU A 494 -44.23 4.63 -7.50
N ASN A 495 -44.54 3.38 -7.30
CA ASN A 495 -43.54 2.36 -6.97
C ASN A 495 -43.41 1.35 -8.10
N ALA A 496 -42.21 1.17 -8.62
CA ALA A 496 -41.90 0.20 -9.66
C ALA A 496 -40.85 -0.80 -9.13
N PRO A 497 -41.27 -2.01 -8.76
CA PRO A 497 -40.35 -3.04 -8.32
C PRO A 497 -39.50 -3.57 -9.48
N TRP A 498 -38.31 -4.06 -9.18
CA TRP A 498 -37.49 -4.77 -10.14
C TRP A 498 -36.80 -5.98 -9.50
N THR A 499 -36.47 -6.94 -10.34
CA THR A 499 -35.68 -8.13 -9.98
C THR A 499 -34.83 -8.55 -11.17
N ARG A 500 -33.52 -8.70 -10.95
CA ARG A 500 -32.57 -9.15 -11.95
C ARG A 500 -31.61 -10.16 -11.33
N SER A 501 -31.53 -11.35 -11.90
CA SER A 501 -30.45 -12.29 -11.58
C SER A 501 -29.16 -11.84 -12.27
N VAL A 502 -28.07 -11.78 -11.52
CA VAL A 502 -26.75 -11.41 -12.00
C VAL A 502 -25.73 -12.46 -11.59
N THR A 503 -24.71 -12.65 -12.42
CA THR A 503 -23.62 -13.60 -12.16
C THR A 503 -22.31 -12.86 -12.27
N LEU A 504 -21.45 -13.00 -11.26
CA LEU A 504 -20.13 -12.42 -11.19
C LEU A 504 -19.12 -13.52 -10.84
N GLY A 505 -18.27 -13.90 -11.81
CA GLY A 505 -17.41 -15.07 -11.66
C GLY A 505 -18.26 -16.34 -11.48
N THR A 506 -18.11 -17.00 -10.34
CA THR A 506 -18.85 -18.21 -9.97
C THR A 506 -20.07 -17.92 -9.08
N VAL A 507 -20.30 -16.67 -8.69
CA VAL A 507 -21.35 -16.28 -7.75
C VAL A 507 -22.57 -15.75 -8.50
N SER A 508 -23.73 -16.26 -8.17
CA SER A 508 -25.02 -15.72 -8.59
C SER A 508 -25.66 -14.94 -7.45
N ALA A 509 -26.21 -13.77 -7.77
CA ALA A 509 -26.92 -12.91 -6.83
C ALA A 509 -28.20 -12.36 -7.44
N THR A 510 -29.11 -11.90 -6.59
CA THR A 510 -30.34 -11.22 -7.02
C THR A 510 -30.18 -9.72 -6.75
N PHE A 511 -30.20 -8.92 -7.81
CA PHE A 511 -30.29 -7.46 -7.71
C PHE A 511 -31.77 -7.09 -7.79
N SER A 512 -32.36 -6.62 -6.70
CA SER A 512 -33.76 -6.31 -6.60
C SER A 512 -34.06 -5.13 -5.71
N GLY A 513 -35.23 -4.52 -5.90
CA GLY A 513 -35.63 -3.39 -5.08
C GLY A 513 -36.93 -2.75 -5.55
N THR A 514 -37.15 -1.52 -5.10
CA THR A 514 -38.29 -0.68 -5.49
C THR A 514 -37.78 0.70 -5.92
N LEU A 515 -38.12 1.09 -7.14
CA LEU A 515 -37.92 2.43 -7.66
C LEU A 515 -39.11 3.31 -7.27
N ALA A 516 -38.90 4.24 -6.35
CA ALA A 516 -39.89 5.24 -5.96
C ALA A 516 -39.79 6.44 -6.92
N ILE A 517 -40.86 6.69 -7.68
CA ILE A 517 -40.91 7.72 -8.71
C ILE A 517 -41.76 8.88 -8.18
N ASP A 518 -41.13 9.99 -7.81
CA ASP A 518 -41.77 11.23 -7.39
C ASP A 518 -42.26 12.00 -8.62
N THR A 519 -43.55 11.95 -8.89
CA THR A 519 -44.17 12.58 -10.04
C THR A 519 -44.55 14.06 -9.84
N SER A 520 -44.16 14.65 -8.69
CA SER A 520 -44.56 16.02 -8.32
C SER A 520 -43.97 17.11 -9.25
N ALA A 521 -42.90 16.81 -9.98
CA ALA A 521 -42.29 17.72 -10.94
C ALA A 521 -42.91 17.62 -12.35
N ILE A 522 -43.70 16.57 -12.63
CA ILE A 522 -44.29 16.37 -13.96
C ILE A 522 -45.52 17.30 -14.13
N PRO A 523 -45.56 18.13 -15.18
CA PRO A 523 -46.71 19.01 -15.43
C PRO A 523 -48.01 18.19 -15.60
N ARG A 524 -48.97 18.48 -14.78
CA ARG A 524 -50.34 17.96 -14.98
C ARG A 524 -50.96 18.85 -16.04
N GLY A 525 -51.27 18.29 -17.22
CA GLY A 525 -52.01 19.03 -18.26
C GLY A 525 -53.25 19.70 -17.61
N VAL A 526 -53.37 20.97 -17.86
CA VAL A 526 -54.59 21.71 -17.42
C VAL A 526 -55.77 20.94 -18.08
N GLN A 527 -56.60 20.28 -17.26
CA GLN A 527 -57.92 19.86 -17.79
C GLN A 527 -58.56 21.10 -18.39
N PRO A 528 -59.07 21.03 -19.62
CA PRO A 528 -59.87 22.14 -20.15
C PRO A 528 -60.96 22.40 -19.12
N GLN A 529 -61.00 23.59 -18.56
CA GLN A 529 -62.15 24.01 -17.75
C GLN A 529 -63.39 23.70 -18.59
N PRO A 530 -64.45 23.09 -18.03
CA PRO A 530 -65.71 22.97 -18.73
C PRO A 530 -66.08 24.35 -19.25
N GLN A 531 -66.22 24.50 -20.58
CA GLN A 531 -66.70 25.74 -21.14
C GLN A 531 -67.92 26.16 -20.36
N PRO A 532 -68.03 27.42 -19.88
CA PRO A 532 -69.24 27.93 -19.26
C PRO A 532 -70.39 27.69 -20.25
N GLN A 533 -71.43 27.02 -19.81
CA GLN A 533 -72.66 26.91 -20.60
C GLN A 533 -73.06 28.32 -21.06
N PRO A 534 -73.46 28.49 -22.33
CA PRO A 534 -73.95 29.77 -22.83
C PRO A 534 -75.08 30.25 -21.92
N GLN A 535 -74.89 31.42 -21.28
CA GLN A 535 -75.99 32.11 -20.57
C GLN A 535 -77.08 32.40 -21.55
N PRO A 536 -78.38 32.27 -21.16
CA PRO A 536 -79.55 32.63 -22.00
C PRO A 536 -79.42 34.10 -22.35
N GLN A 537 -79.55 34.46 -23.64
CA GLN A 537 -79.60 35.80 -24.14
C GLN A 537 -80.62 36.65 -23.39
N PRO A 538 -80.33 37.86 -22.91
CA PRO A 538 -81.29 38.81 -22.35
C PRO A 538 -82.27 39.25 -23.45
N GLN A 539 -83.60 39.25 -23.16
CA GLN A 539 -84.63 39.80 -24.00
C GLN A 539 -84.40 41.32 -24.24
N PRO A 540 -84.75 41.81 -25.44
CA PRO A 540 -84.55 43.25 -25.76
C PRO A 540 -85.37 44.18 -24.86
N GLN A 541 -84.76 45.15 -24.18
CA GLN A 541 -85.44 46.21 -23.51
C GLN A 541 -85.86 47.27 -24.51
N PRO A 542 -87.00 48.02 -24.24
CA PRO A 542 -87.51 49.05 -25.12
C PRO A 542 -86.57 50.32 -25.08
N GLN A 543 -86.46 51.00 -26.22
CA GLN A 543 -85.72 52.25 -26.44
C GLN A 543 -86.20 53.37 -25.56
N PRO A 544 -85.33 54.18 -24.96
CA PRO A 544 -85.71 55.50 -24.38
C PRO A 544 -85.68 56.62 -25.43
N GLN A 545 -86.65 57.50 -25.32
CA GLN A 545 -86.77 58.70 -26.12
C GLN A 545 -85.66 59.74 -25.85
N PRO A 546 -85.40 60.69 -26.78
CA PRO A 546 -84.32 61.66 -26.70
C PRO A 546 -84.59 62.81 -25.75
N GLN A 547 -83.62 63.25 -24.97
CA GLN A 547 -83.63 64.51 -24.23
C GLN A 547 -82.61 65.48 -24.80
N PRO A 548 -82.86 66.78 -24.65
CA PRO A 548 -82.19 67.89 -25.39
C PRO A 548 -80.85 68.29 -24.78
N GLN A 549 -80.02 68.90 -25.63
CA GLN A 549 -78.69 69.44 -25.32
C GLN A 549 -78.79 70.65 -24.35
N PRO A 550 -77.72 70.94 -23.59
CA PRO A 550 -77.36 72.21 -23.11
C PRO A 550 -76.12 72.80 -23.78
N GLN A 551 -76.17 74.07 -24.04
CA GLN A 551 -75.11 74.93 -24.58
C GLN A 551 -74.07 75.32 -23.53
N PRO A 552 -72.98 76.04 -23.96
CA PRO A 552 -71.65 75.95 -23.36
C PRO A 552 -71.22 77.18 -22.57
N GLN A 553 -70.07 77.03 -21.95
CA GLN A 553 -69.02 77.99 -21.64
C GLN A 553 -69.08 78.80 -20.32
N PRO A 554 -67.93 79.46 -19.91
CA PRO A 554 -66.54 79.50 -20.33
C PRO A 554 -65.46 79.49 -19.20
N GLY A 555 -64.24 79.46 -19.55
CA GLY A 555 -63.15 80.29 -19.06
C GLY A 555 -62.00 79.66 -18.29
N ASN A 556 -61.03 79.47 -18.94
CA ASN A 556 -59.56 79.59 -18.87
C ASN A 556 -58.98 80.53 -17.77
N PRO A 557 -57.64 80.66 -17.52
CA PRO A 557 -56.45 80.02 -18.15
C PRO A 557 -55.23 79.80 -17.20
N SER A 558 -54.24 79.22 -17.82
CA SER A 558 -52.81 79.59 -17.70
C SER A 558 -52.00 79.02 -16.52
N ALA A 559 -50.78 78.64 -16.57
CA ALA A 559 -49.69 78.63 -17.56
C ALA A 559 -48.61 77.63 -17.17
N ALA A 560 -48.06 77.09 -18.12
CA ALA A 560 -46.71 77.18 -18.69
C ALA A 560 -45.61 76.38 -17.96
N ALA A 561 -45.11 75.46 -18.63
CA ALA A 561 -43.83 75.32 -19.38
C ALA A 561 -42.62 75.05 -18.47
N HIS A 562 -41.83 74.09 -18.70
CA HIS A 562 -40.84 73.85 -19.74
C HIS A 562 -40.19 72.49 -19.61
N ASN A 563 -40.04 71.84 -20.72
CA ASN A 563 -39.04 70.84 -21.05
C ASN A 563 -37.73 71.58 -21.48
N PRO A 564 -36.54 71.07 -21.68
CA PRO A 564 -36.19 69.74 -22.16
C PRO A 564 -34.80 69.14 -21.72
N ALA A 565 -34.64 67.94 -22.11
CA ALA A 565 -33.43 67.30 -22.74
C ALA A 565 -32.11 67.20 -21.97
N ASN A 566 -31.55 66.09 -21.83
CA ASN A 566 -30.53 65.36 -22.58
C ASN A 566 -29.78 64.36 -21.73
N LYS A 567 -29.62 63.23 -22.34
CA LYS A 567 -28.55 62.17 -22.09
C LYS A 567 -27.17 62.82 -22.35
N PRO A 568 -26.00 62.20 -22.10
CA PRO A 568 -25.72 60.75 -21.82
C PRO A 568 -24.55 60.45 -20.87
N GLN A 569 -24.35 59.18 -20.67
CA GLN A 569 -23.07 58.41 -20.60
C GLN A 569 -22.21 58.39 -19.32
N ASP A 570 -21.90 57.19 -19.03
CA ASP A 570 -20.63 56.52 -18.69
C ASP A 570 -20.17 56.39 -17.23
N ALA A 571 -20.03 55.16 -16.93
CA ALA A 571 -18.84 54.45 -16.42
C ALA A 571 -18.48 54.52 -14.92
N VAL A 572 -18.28 53.30 -14.45
CA VAL A 572 -17.17 52.79 -13.63
C VAL A 572 -17.26 52.94 -12.11
N SER A 573 -17.20 51.73 -11.55
CA SER A 573 -16.47 51.28 -10.37
C SER A 573 -16.88 51.73 -8.97
N GLY A 574 -16.86 50.76 -8.13
CA GLY A 574 -16.23 50.91 -6.80
C GLY A 574 -17.12 50.67 -5.60
N LEU A 575 -16.98 49.54 -5.10
CA LEU A 575 -16.42 49.25 -3.76
C LEU A 575 -17.15 49.84 -2.53
N LEU A 576 -17.26 48.93 -1.60
CA LEU A 576 -17.23 49.09 -0.14
C LEU A 576 -18.54 49.38 0.60
N ALA A 577 -18.87 48.42 1.37
CA ALA A 577 -18.73 48.36 2.85
C ALA A 577 -19.88 48.99 3.64
N ASN A 578 -20.40 48.28 4.55
CA ASN A 578 -20.25 48.43 5.99
C ASN A 578 -21.46 47.85 6.74
N THR A 579 -21.14 47.04 7.65
CA THR A 579 -20.90 47.14 9.12
C THR A 579 -22.12 46.85 9.98
N GLY A 580 -21.83 46.16 11.05
CA GLY A 580 -22.59 46.12 12.27
C GLY A 580 -22.32 44.83 13.02
N PHE A 581 -21.22 44.71 13.69
CA PHE A 581 -20.90 45.04 15.10
C PHE A 581 -21.94 44.48 16.09
N ASN A 582 -21.54 43.45 16.85
CA ASN A 582 -21.35 43.61 18.28
C ASN A 582 -20.51 42.48 18.90
N ALA A 583 -19.48 42.95 19.54
CA ALA A 583 -18.57 42.21 20.43
C ALA A 583 -19.21 42.09 21.82
N PHE A 584 -18.83 41.07 22.56
CA PHE A 584 -18.58 41.23 23.99
C PHE A 584 -17.41 40.34 24.43
N LEU A 585 -16.53 40.99 25.09
CA LEU A 585 -15.29 40.63 25.77
C LEU A 585 -15.50 39.79 27.03
N GLY A 586 -14.41 39.11 27.45
CA GLY A 586 -14.11 38.76 28.81
C GLY A 586 -13.15 37.56 28.85
N VAL A 587 -11.90 37.69 28.80
CA VAL A 587 -10.81 38.22 29.63
C VAL A 587 -10.51 37.35 30.86
N ILE A 588 -9.27 36.78 30.87
CA ILE A 588 -8.32 36.56 31.98
C ILE A 588 -8.65 35.41 32.96
N ALA A 589 -7.74 34.63 33.51
CA ALA A 589 -6.27 34.51 33.54
C ALA A 589 -5.87 33.23 34.26
N THR A 590 -4.70 32.72 33.89
CA THR A 590 -3.52 32.32 34.68
C THR A 590 -3.67 31.65 36.06
N LEU A 591 -2.83 30.66 36.21
CA LEU A 591 -1.89 30.23 37.27
C LEU A 591 -1.99 28.71 37.47
N ALA A 592 -1.01 27.95 37.10
CA ALA A 592 0.33 27.69 37.67
C ALA A 592 0.33 26.94 39.00
N LEU A 593 1.21 25.95 39.01
CA LEU A 593 1.98 25.37 40.11
C LEU A 593 1.45 24.09 40.81
N VAL A 594 2.21 23.04 40.57
CA VAL A 594 3.21 22.39 41.46
C VAL A 594 2.67 21.31 42.39
N ALA A 595 3.26 20.21 42.30
CA ALA A 595 4.11 19.36 43.13
C ALA A 595 3.61 17.93 43.17
N ALA A 596 4.44 17.04 42.70
CA ALA A 596 5.43 16.23 43.43
C ALA A 596 4.84 15.26 44.47
N GLY A 597 5.26 14.04 44.36
CA GLY A 597 5.26 13.02 45.39
C GLY A 597 5.02 11.63 44.82
N LEU A 598 6.01 10.95 44.44
CA LEU A 598 6.84 9.94 45.16
C LEU A 598 6.05 8.92 45.98
N PHE A 599 6.30 7.69 45.66
CA PHE A 599 6.61 6.49 46.45
C PHE A 599 6.04 5.24 45.79
N ILE A 600 6.87 4.34 45.29
CA ILE A 600 7.72 3.25 45.80
C ILE A 600 6.93 1.94 46.05
N LEU A 601 7.49 0.91 45.40
CA LEU A 601 7.61 -0.50 45.77
C LEU A 601 6.34 -1.40 45.79
N ARG A 602 6.24 -2.30 44.85
CA ARG A 602 6.76 -3.69 45.00
C ARG A 602 6.84 -4.35 43.64
#